data_bd2f66c463666fa77c769555238a723e
#
_entry.id   bd2f66c463666fa77c769555238a723e
#
_cell.length_a   1.000
_cell.length_b   1.000
_cell.length_c   1.000
_cell.angle_alpha   90.00
_cell.angle_beta   90.00
_cell.angle_gamma   90.00
#
_symmetry.space_group_name_H-M   'P 1'
#
loop_
_entity.id
_entity.type
_entity.pdbx_description
1 polymer ?
#
loop_
_entity_poly.entity_id
_entity_poly.type
_entity_poly.pdbx_seq_one_letter_code
_entity_poly.pdbx_strand_id
1 'polypeptide(L)'
;MNRKLKYVIAFIAILVLSTLFLPSNLGADPTAQVQSFVTGFYVNCLGRTPDTEGLNAWTNWLINKQKTGADVAKGIVLSDEFKSNNYDNGTFVNILYKAFFDRGADSSGYKIWTDKLAGGVSRETVLTGFLQSQEFVALCANYGIIPFAGASTSSSSSSSSSGQSSGLGTGAGFSGTKVNFIIWGDDSAFDRPGGRVNGRTDINIFVHLNLDTRKAILVPIPRDTWAPIPGKKTQKINGAHAIGGNSLAESTFESFTGIPIDFYAITDFDGFKPLIDSLGGVDVVVEEDIADSFSNCYLTKGTHHLNGEQALALCRARHGRSLYGGGAYARETQAAMLLINLAQQKIGMVDAGNLPDFLNSLTQFIWTNISIDQARQILPALASMGAGDLSIQKFDSWPKSFGSASAVGYDTAAKNQFFSWVKAQ
;
A
#
# COMPACT_ATOMS: atom_id res chain seq x y z
N MET A 1 -17.79 -17.34 25.36
CA MET A 1 -16.60 -16.83 24.65
C MET A 1 -17.03 -15.55 23.96
N ASN A 2 -16.52 -14.41 24.43
CA ASN A 2 -17.04 -13.06 24.15
C ASN A 2 -16.96 -12.69 22.66
N ARG A 3 -18.09 -12.35 22.05
CA ARG A 3 -18.23 -11.87 20.65
C ARG A 3 -17.35 -10.64 20.32
N LYS A 4 -16.91 -9.90 21.35
CA LYS A 4 -16.07 -8.70 21.19
C LYS A 4 -14.59 -8.99 20.83
N LEU A 5 -14.15 -10.24 20.97
CA LEU A 5 -12.75 -10.64 20.82
C LEU A 5 -12.33 -10.88 19.35
N LYS A 6 -13.26 -10.99 18.43
CA LYS A 6 -12.98 -11.35 17.02
C LYS A 6 -12.60 -10.14 16.12
N TYR A 7 -12.66 -8.92 16.63
CA TYR A 7 -12.73 -7.71 15.81
C TYR A 7 -11.40 -6.96 15.57
N VAL A 8 -10.35 -7.25 16.34
CA VAL A 8 -9.07 -6.50 16.28
C VAL A 8 -8.22 -6.82 15.06
N ILE A 9 -8.44 -7.92 14.48
CA ILE A 9 -7.52 -8.65 13.63
C ILE A 9 -7.75 -8.40 12.15
N ALA A 10 -8.99 -8.11 11.75
CA ALA A 10 -9.33 -7.88 10.35
C ALA A 10 -8.72 -6.59 9.80
N PHE A 11 -8.47 -5.58 10.61
CA PHE A 11 -8.00 -4.31 10.07
C PHE A 11 -6.49 -4.29 9.81
N ILE A 12 -5.67 -4.92 10.63
CA ILE A 12 -4.27 -5.17 10.25
C ILE A 12 -4.25 -6.13 9.04
N ALA A 13 -5.13 -7.14 9.03
CA ALA A 13 -5.35 -7.99 7.87
C ALA A 13 -5.89 -7.20 6.67
N ILE A 14 -6.81 -6.28 6.86
CA ILE A 14 -7.40 -5.41 5.82
C ILE A 14 -6.35 -4.50 5.21
N LEU A 15 -5.51 -3.85 6.03
CA LEU A 15 -4.42 -2.99 5.56
C LEU A 15 -3.28 -3.77 4.90
N VAL A 16 -3.08 -5.02 5.30
CA VAL A 16 -2.06 -5.93 4.77
C VAL A 16 -2.55 -6.62 3.49
N LEU A 17 -3.85 -6.74 3.29
CA LEU A 17 -4.46 -7.59 2.27
C LEU A 17 -4.97 -6.85 1.03
N SER A 18 -4.81 -5.52 0.97
CA SER A 18 -5.40 -4.70 -0.09
C SER A 18 -4.61 -4.62 -1.40
N THR A 19 -3.74 -5.58 -1.73
CA THR A 19 -2.94 -5.54 -2.95
C THR A 19 -2.99 -6.77 -3.78
N LEU A 20 -4.14 -7.27 -4.11
CA LEU A 20 -4.10 -8.31 -5.14
C LEU A 20 -5.37 -8.31 -5.96
N PHE A 21 -5.29 -7.64 -7.08
CA PHE A 21 -5.92 -8.10 -8.28
C PHE A 21 -5.28 -9.44 -8.62
N LEU A 22 -5.83 -10.51 -8.04
CA LEU A 22 -5.68 -11.87 -8.54
C LEU A 22 -6.89 -12.66 -8.11
N PRO A 23 -7.63 -13.21 -9.06
CA PRO A 23 -8.56 -14.26 -8.73
C PRO A 23 -7.76 -15.42 -8.17
N SER A 24 -7.88 -15.67 -6.88
CA SER A 24 -7.37 -16.88 -6.27
C SER A 24 -8.11 -18.06 -6.87
N ASN A 25 -7.38 -18.90 -7.59
CA ASN A 25 -7.82 -20.18 -8.11
C ASN A 25 -8.21 -21.16 -6.99
N LEU A 26 -9.44 -21.03 -6.53
CA LEU A 26 -10.23 -22.12 -5.96
C LEU A 26 -11.60 -22.09 -6.63
N GLY A 27 -11.65 -22.52 -7.90
CA GLY A 27 -12.89 -22.68 -8.66
C GLY A 27 -13.31 -21.54 -9.58
N ALA A 28 -12.50 -20.49 -9.74
CA ALA A 28 -12.76 -19.52 -10.80
C ALA A 28 -12.35 -20.14 -12.15
N ASP A 29 -13.24 -20.05 -13.11
CA ASP A 29 -12.97 -20.44 -14.49
C ASP A 29 -11.69 -19.73 -14.98
N PRO A 30 -10.64 -20.47 -15.38
CA PRO A 30 -9.41 -19.89 -15.93
C PRO A 30 -9.68 -18.87 -17.05
N THR A 31 -10.80 -19.03 -17.74
CA THR A 31 -11.30 -18.14 -18.78
C THR A 31 -11.59 -16.75 -18.23
N ALA A 32 -12.32 -16.66 -17.10
CA ALA A 32 -12.69 -15.39 -16.49
C ALA A 32 -11.46 -14.58 -16.01
N GLN A 33 -10.42 -15.28 -15.54
CA GLN A 33 -9.18 -14.65 -15.12
C GLN A 33 -8.43 -14.02 -16.30
N VAL A 34 -8.24 -14.79 -17.35
CA VAL A 34 -7.60 -14.31 -18.59
C VAL A 34 -8.40 -13.16 -19.20
N GLN A 35 -9.74 -13.22 -19.16
CA GLN A 35 -10.60 -12.13 -19.60
C GLN A 35 -10.38 -10.85 -18.79
N SER A 36 -10.19 -10.96 -17.47
CA SER A 36 -9.90 -9.81 -16.62
C SER A 36 -8.56 -9.16 -16.96
N PHE A 37 -7.52 -9.94 -17.24
CA PHE A 37 -6.23 -9.43 -17.71
C PHE A 37 -6.37 -8.65 -19.02
N VAL A 38 -7.03 -9.23 -20.01
CA VAL A 38 -7.27 -8.58 -21.31
C VAL A 38 -8.06 -7.29 -21.14
N THR A 39 -9.15 -7.35 -20.36
CA THR A 39 -10.01 -6.19 -20.08
C THR A 39 -9.24 -5.06 -19.42
N GLY A 40 -8.34 -5.37 -18.47
CA GLY A 40 -7.49 -4.37 -17.81
C GLY A 40 -6.64 -3.57 -18.82
N PHE A 41 -6.03 -4.23 -19.80
CA PHE A 41 -5.29 -3.53 -20.85
C PHE A 41 -6.18 -2.66 -21.76
N TYR A 42 -7.37 -3.14 -22.15
CA TYR A 42 -8.30 -2.34 -22.94
C TYR A 42 -8.77 -1.09 -22.18
N VAL A 43 -9.16 -1.25 -20.92
CA VAL A 43 -9.65 -0.14 -20.09
C VAL A 43 -8.55 0.89 -19.83
N ASN A 44 -7.37 0.43 -19.42
CA ASN A 44 -6.29 1.35 -19.04
C ASN A 44 -5.59 2.01 -20.24
N CYS A 45 -5.50 1.32 -21.38
CA CYS A 45 -4.82 1.86 -22.58
C CYS A 45 -5.79 2.57 -23.53
N LEU A 46 -6.99 2.01 -23.74
CA LEU A 46 -7.93 2.50 -24.76
C LEU A 46 -9.15 3.22 -24.16
N GLY A 47 -9.28 3.24 -22.83
CA GLY A 47 -10.40 3.89 -22.14
C GLY A 47 -11.77 3.25 -22.37
N ARG A 48 -11.81 2.00 -22.84
CA ARG A 48 -13.06 1.26 -23.13
C ARG A 48 -12.93 -0.22 -22.77
N THR A 49 -14.05 -0.88 -22.61
CA THR A 49 -14.10 -2.34 -22.51
C THR A 49 -13.82 -2.97 -23.88
N PRO A 50 -13.21 -4.18 -23.93
CA PRO A 50 -13.09 -4.92 -25.19
C PRO A 50 -14.49 -5.28 -25.73
N ASP A 51 -14.60 -5.36 -27.06
CA ASP A 51 -15.74 -6.02 -27.67
C ASP A 51 -15.66 -7.54 -27.46
N THR A 52 -16.80 -8.22 -27.62
CA THR A 52 -16.90 -9.66 -27.36
C THR A 52 -15.95 -10.48 -28.23
N GLU A 53 -15.76 -10.10 -29.49
CA GLU A 53 -14.88 -10.82 -30.42
C GLU A 53 -13.41 -10.66 -30.01
N GLY A 54 -12.96 -9.46 -29.76
CA GLY A 54 -11.59 -9.17 -29.31
C GLY A 54 -11.27 -9.82 -27.97
N LEU A 55 -12.21 -9.76 -27.01
CA LEU A 55 -12.06 -10.42 -25.71
C LEU A 55 -11.90 -11.93 -25.86
N ASN A 56 -12.78 -12.56 -26.62
CA ASN A 56 -12.74 -14.00 -26.83
C ASN A 56 -11.48 -14.44 -27.60
N ALA A 57 -11.06 -13.68 -28.61
CA ALA A 57 -9.85 -13.98 -29.40
C ALA A 57 -8.60 -13.98 -28.51
N TRP A 58 -8.37 -12.88 -27.77
CA TRP A 58 -7.23 -12.79 -26.86
C TRP A 58 -7.27 -13.85 -25.77
N THR A 59 -8.44 -14.09 -25.17
CA THR A 59 -8.62 -15.11 -24.13
C THR A 59 -8.26 -16.49 -24.65
N ASN A 60 -8.77 -16.88 -25.80
CA ASN A 60 -8.46 -18.18 -26.40
C ASN A 60 -6.97 -18.35 -26.73
N TRP A 61 -6.33 -17.33 -27.29
CA TRP A 61 -4.90 -17.39 -27.60
C TRP A 61 -4.03 -17.52 -26.32
N LEU A 62 -4.40 -16.83 -25.25
CA LEU A 62 -3.66 -16.90 -23.98
C LEU A 62 -3.85 -18.25 -23.28
N ILE A 63 -5.08 -18.75 -23.18
CA ILE A 63 -5.40 -20.06 -22.59
C ILE A 63 -4.69 -21.19 -23.33
N ASN A 64 -4.72 -21.15 -24.66
CA ASN A 64 -4.08 -22.13 -25.51
C ASN A 64 -2.56 -21.91 -25.66
N LYS A 65 -1.98 -20.94 -24.94
CA LYS A 65 -0.55 -20.59 -24.96
C LYS A 65 -0.03 -20.25 -26.39
N GLN A 66 -0.90 -19.79 -27.26
CA GLN A 66 -0.56 -19.34 -28.62
C GLN A 66 -0.01 -17.92 -28.62
N LYS A 67 -0.37 -17.13 -27.62
CA LYS A 67 0.09 -15.76 -27.34
C LYS A 67 0.48 -15.62 -25.89
N THR A 68 1.26 -14.58 -25.61
CA THR A 68 1.78 -14.22 -24.29
C THR A 68 1.15 -12.94 -23.77
N GLY A 69 1.35 -12.64 -22.50
CA GLY A 69 0.95 -11.34 -21.95
C GLY A 69 1.61 -10.16 -22.69
N ALA A 70 2.85 -10.33 -23.14
CA ALA A 70 3.55 -9.35 -23.96
C ALA A 70 2.90 -9.15 -25.31
N ASP A 71 2.32 -10.18 -25.92
CA ASP A 71 1.61 -10.05 -27.19
C ASP A 71 0.32 -9.19 -27.02
N VAL A 72 -0.42 -9.39 -25.93
CA VAL A 72 -1.59 -8.55 -25.60
C VAL A 72 -1.18 -7.10 -25.41
N ALA A 73 -0.19 -6.85 -24.56
CA ALA A 73 0.28 -5.50 -24.28
C ALA A 73 0.78 -4.78 -25.54
N LYS A 74 1.58 -5.47 -26.38
CA LYS A 74 2.03 -4.93 -27.66
C LYS A 74 0.88 -4.71 -28.63
N GLY A 75 -0.03 -5.68 -28.73
CA GLY A 75 -1.18 -5.60 -29.64
C GLY A 75 -2.08 -4.41 -29.33
N ILE A 76 -2.20 -4.01 -28.06
CA ILE A 76 -3.01 -2.87 -27.64
C ILE A 76 -2.22 -1.57 -27.70
N VAL A 77 -1.04 -1.48 -27.07
CA VAL A 77 -0.26 -0.23 -26.97
C VAL A 77 0.34 0.22 -28.31
N LEU A 78 0.59 -0.71 -29.23
CA LEU A 78 1.08 -0.39 -30.57
C LEU A 78 -0.01 -0.40 -31.64
N SER A 79 -1.29 -0.56 -31.26
CA SER A 79 -2.42 -0.51 -32.19
C SER A 79 -2.59 0.89 -32.79
N ASP A 80 -3.24 0.97 -33.95
CA ASP A 80 -3.59 2.24 -34.57
C ASP A 80 -4.60 3.01 -33.72
N GLU A 81 -5.49 2.32 -33.00
CA GLU A 81 -6.43 2.90 -32.04
C GLU A 81 -5.70 3.63 -30.92
N PHE A 82 -4.70 3.02 -30.30
CA PHE A 82 -3.92 3.67 -29.25
C PHE A 82 -3.09 4.84 -29.80
N LYS A 83 -2.47 4.67 -30.97
CA LYS A 83 -1.64 5.69 -31.62
C LYS A 83 -2.47 6.92 -32.04
N SER A 84 -3.72 6.73 -32.46
CA SER A 84 -4.60 7.82 -32.91
C SER A 84 -4.91 8.84 -31.80
N ASN A 85 -4.79 8.46 -30.52
CA ASN A 85 -4.96 9.37 -29.38
C ASN A 85 -3.82 10.40 -29.25
N ASN A 86 -2.70 10.18 -29.93
CA ASN A 86 -1.55 11.09 -29.99
C ASN A 86 -1.10 11.62 -28.61
N TYR A 87 -1.09 10.75 -27.61
CA TYR A 87 -0.68 11.10 -26.25
C TYR A 87 0.74 11.69 -26.21
N ASP A 88 0.97 12.70 -25.35
CA ASP A 88 2.32 13.16 -25.05
C ASP A 88 3.13 12.09 -24.31
N ASN A 89 4.44 12.31 -24.14
CA ASN A 89 5.34 11.33 -23.51
C ASN A 89 4.99 11.07 -22.05
N GLY A 90 4.54 12.09 -21.32
CA GLY A 90 4.15 11.96 -19.91
C GLY A 90 2.90 11.13 -19.74
N THR A 91 1.88 11.42 -20.53
CA THR A 91 0.63 10.66 -20.58
C THR A 91 0.88 9.22 -21.00
N PHE A 92 1.70 8.98 -22.01
CA PHE A 92 2.09 7.65 -22.45
C PHE A 92 2.73 6.83 -21.31
N VAL A 93 3.70 7.40 -20.58
CA VAL A 93 4.35 6.73 -19.45
C VAL A 93 3.35 6.41 -18.35
N ASN A 94 2.47 7.35 -18.00
CA ASN A 94 1.44 7.11 -16.97
C ASN A 94 0.45 6.00 -17.35
N ILE A 95 0.05 5.94 -18.63
CA ILE A 95 -0.79 4.84 -19.15
C ILE A 95 -0.09 3.50 -18.99
N LEU A 96 1.21 3.41 -19.31
CA LEU A 96 1.95 2.17 -19.12
C LEU A 96 2.02 1.77 -17.66
N TYR A 97 2.36 2.69 -16.75
CA TYR A 97 2.36 2.40 -15.31
C TYR A 97 1.00 1.91 -14.83
N LYS A 98 -0.09 2.54 -15.30
CA LYS A 98 -1.44 2.13 -14.93
C LYS A 98 -1.81 0.77 -15.49
N ALA A 99 -1.49 0.49 -16.74
CA ALA A 99 -1.85 -0.76 -17.41
C ALA A 99 -1.03 -1.97 -16.94
N PHE A 100 0.26 -1.75 -16.63
CA PHE A 100 1.18 -2.82 -16.27
C PHE A 100 1.27 -3.06 -14.77
N PHE A 101 1.07 -2.01 -13.96
CA PHE A 101 1.34 -2.05 -12.53
C PHE A 101 0.18 -1.53 -11.68
N ASP A 102 -0.93 -1.18 -12.32
CA ASP A 102 -2.14 -0.60 -11.71
C ASP A 102 -1.85 0.56 -10.73
N ARG A 103 -0.82 1.34 -11.03
CA ARG A 103 -0.40 2.49 -10.23
C ARG A 103 0.07 3.64 -11.11
N GLY A 104 0.15 4.84 -10.55
CA GLY A 104 0.84 5.97 -11.19
C GLY A 104 2.35 5.73 -11.26
N ALA A 105 3.02 6.37 -12.22
CA ALA A 105 4.47 6.37 -12.26
C ALA A 105 5.03 7.11 -11.04
N ASP A 106 6.01 6.51 -10.34
CA ASP A 106 6.80 7.24 -9.35
C ASP A 106 7.65 8.32 -10.03
N SER A 107 8.01 9.37 -9.28
CA SER A 107 8.73 10.53 -9.83
C SER A 107 10.03 10.16 -10.55
N SER A 108 10.72 9.12 -10.07
CA SER A 108 11.98 8.62 -10.62
C SER A 108 11.72 7.88 -11.92
N GLY A 109 10.81 6.92 -11.92
CA GLY A 109 10.44 6.16 -13.11
C GLY A 109 9.80 7.03 -14.18
N TYR A 110 8.92 7.95 -13.79
CA TYR A 110 8.35 8.94 -14.71
C TYR A 110 9.44 9.76 -15.41
N LYS A 111 10.36 10.34 -14.60
CA LYS A 111 11.45 11.15 -15.15
C LYS A 111 12.38 10.34 -16.05
N ILE A 112 12.77 9.14 -15.64
CA ILE A 112 13.66 8.27 -16.44
C ILE A 112 13.03 7.96 -17.80
N TRP A 113 11.77 7.59 -17.84
CA TRP A 113 11.11 7.20 -19.08
C TRP A 113 10.77 8.39 -19.96
N THR A 114 10.34 9.52 -19.39
CA THR A 114 10.06 10.74 -20.15
C THR A 114 11.34 11.35 -20.72
N ASP A 115 12.46 11.35 -19.98
CA ASP A 115 13.76 11.81 -20.47
C ASP A 115 14.27 10.93 -21.61
N LYS A 116 14.11 9.61 -21.51
CA LYS A 116 14.46 8.69 -22.60
C LYS A 116 13.65 8.98 -23.88
N LEU A 117 12.34 9.18 -23.73
CA LEU A 117 11.46 9.53 -24.86
C LEU A 117 11.81 10.90 -25.46
N ALA A 118 12.12 11.90 -24.62
CA ALA A 118 12.57 13.22 -25.07
C ALA A 118 13.94 13.15 -25.77
N GLY A 119 14.80 12.22 -25.35
CA GLY A 119 16.09 11.91 -25.97
C GLY A 119 16.00 11.07 -27.26
N GLY A 120 14.79 10.79 -27.78
CA GLY A 120 14.58 10.08 -29.04
C GLY A 120 14.48 8.56 -28.92
N VAL A 121 14.43 7.99 -27.72
CA VAL A 121 14.14 6.56 -27.52
C VAL A 121 12.69 6.29 -27.95
N SER A 122 12.48 5.25 -28.76
CA SER A 122 11.15 4.92 -29.28
C SER A 122 10.20 4.43 -28.16
N ARG A 123 8.90 4.69 -28.32
CA ARG A 123 7.84 4.17 -27.43
C ARG A 123 7.83 2.63 -27.35
N GLU A 124 8.20 1.96 -28.44
CA GLU A 124 8.33 0.50 -28.45
C GLU A 124 9.48 0.02 -27.56
N THR A 125 10.61 0.73 -27.56
CA THR A 125 11.74 0.44 -26.67
C THR A 125 11.35 0.66 -25.21
N VAL A 126 10.62 1.73 -24.90
CA VAL A 126 10.09 1.98 -23.56
C VAL A 126 9.12 0.86 -23.16
N LEU A 127 8.16 0.51 -24.01
CA LEU A 127 7.23 -0.60 -23.79
C LEU A 127 7.98 -1.92 -23.51
N THR A 128 9.07 -2.19 -24.25
CA THR A 128 9.90 -3.39 -24.03
C THR A 128 10.49 -3.41 -22.62
N GLY A 129 10.90 -2.26 -22.07
CA GLY A 129 11.36 -2.16 -20.67
C GLY A 129 10.29 -2.57 -19.66
N PHE A 130 9.03 -2.17 -19.89
CA PHE A 130 7.91 -2.60 -19.07
C PHE A 130 7.63 -4.10 -19.20
N LEU A 131 7.66 -4.65 -20.41
CA LEU A 131 7.44 -6.07 -20.68
C LEU A 131 8.49 -6.98 -20.03
N GLN A 132 9.71 -6.50 -19.86
CA GLN A 132 10.82 -7.24 -19.25
C GLN A 132 10.90 -7.04 -17.73
N SER A 133 10.04 -6.18 -17.15
CA SER A 133 10.05 -5.95 -15.71
C SER A 133 9.59 -7.19 -14.94
N GLN A 134 10.15 -7.37 -13.75
CA GLN A 134 9.70 -8.45 -12.84
C GLN A 134 8.24 -8.26 -12.42
N GLU A 135 7.78 -7.01 -12.31
CA GLU A 135 6.38 -6.68 -11.99
C GLU A 135 5.43 -7.19 -13.09
N PHE A 136 5.80 -7.07 -14.37
CA PHE A 136 5.00 -7.62 -15.47
C PHE A 136 5.01 -9.16 -15.50
N VAL A 137 6.17 -9.76 -15.20
CA VAL A 137 6.27 -11.24 -15.07
C VAL A 137 5.36 -11.73 -13.95
N ALA A 138 5.38 -11.07 -12.80
CA ALA A 138 4.49 -11.36 -11.68
C ALA A 138 3.02 -11.14 -12.05
N LEU A 139 2.68 -10.03 -12.71
CA LEU A 139 1.34 -9.79 -13.21
C LEU A 139 0.84 -10.96 -14.07
N CYS A 140 1.61 -11.38 -15.07
CA CYS A 140 1.22 -12.48 -15.94
C CYS A 140 1.07 -13.82 -15.18
N ALA A 141 2.00 -14.12 -14.27
CA ALA A 141 1.94 -15.31 -13.44
C ALA A 141 0.65 -15.39 -12.63
N ASN A 142 0.19 -14.27 -12.16
CA ASN A 142 -1.02 -14.10 -11.40
C ASN A 142 -2.30 -14.50 -12.17
N TYR A 143 -2.29 -14.33 -13.47
CA TYR A 143 -3.39 -14.71 -14.35
C TYR A 143 -3.14 -16.07 -15.04
N GLY A 144 -2.08 -16.80 -14.66
CA GLY A 144 -1.70 -18.06 -15.31
C GLY A 144 -1.23 -17.87 -16.76
N ILE A 145 -0.78 -16.67 -17.13
CA ILE A 145 -0.40 -16.27 -18.48
C ILE A 145 1.13 -16.34 -18.61
N ILE A 146 1.63 -16.84 -19.75
CA ILE A 146 3.05 -16.76 -20.07
C ILE A 146 3.42 -15.32 -20.37
N PRO A 147 4.38 -14.68 -19.64
CA PRO A 147 4.67 -13.27 -19.79
C PRO A 147 5.26 -12.91 -21.16
N PHE A 148 6.22 -13.70 -21.68
CA PHE A 148 6.85 -13.54 -22.99
C PHE A 148 7.43 -14.86 -23.50
N ALA A 149 7.70 -14.97 -24.79
CA ALA A 149 8.26 -16.16 -25.40
C ALA A 149 9.63 -16.49 -24.79
N GLY A 150 9.82 -17.76 -24.38
CA GLY A 150 11.05 -18.23 -23.72
C GLY A 150 11.04 -18.12 -22.18
N ALA A 151 10.01 -17.57 -21.58
CA ALA A 151 9.83 -17.63 -20.12
C ALA A 151 9.37 -19.06 -19.75
N SER A 152 10.24 -19.82 -19.10
CA SER A 152 9.90 -21.14 -18.58
C SER A 152 8.99 -21.00 -17.36
N THR A 153 7.84 -21.68 -17.37
CA THR A 153 7.08 -21.94 -16.14
C THR A 153 7.79 -23.06 -15.38
N SER A 154 8.89 -22.73 -14.71
CA SER A 154 9.58 -23.71 -13.87
C SER A 154 8.96 -23.70 -12.48
N SER A 155 8.22 -24.74 -12.19
CA SER A 155 8.05 -25.24 -10.82
C SER A 155 9.44 -25.63 -10.31
N SER A 156 10.09 -24.77 -9.52
CA SER A 156 11.45 -25.01 -9.03
C SER A 156 11.43 -25.83 -7.76
N SER A 157 11.96 -27.03 -7.86
CA SER A 157 12.61 -27.72 -6.75
C SER A 157 13.98 -27.07 -6.50
N SER A 158 14.27 -26.88 -5.22
CA SER A 158 15.44 -26.28 -4.61
C SER A 158 16.80 -26.75 -5.10
N SER A 159 17.77 -25.87 -5.26
CA SER A 159 19.17 -26.09 -4.88
C SER A 159 19.88 -24.75 -4.62
N SER A 160 20.57 -24.73 -3.51
CA SER A 160 21.34 -23.62 -2.90
C SER A 160 22.56 -23.22 -3.71
N SER A 161 22.79 -21.92 -3.90
CA SER A 161 24.14 -21.34 -3.92
C SER A 161 24.11 -19.85 -3.64
N SER A 162 25.00 -19.43 -2.77
CA SER A 162 25.25 -18.09 -2.23
C SER A 162 25.65 -17.07 -3.29
N GLY A 163 25.00 -15.91 -3.28
CA GLY A 163 25.43 -14.75 -4.06
C GLY A 163 24.51 -13.55 -3.74
N GLN A 164 25.07 -12.55 -3.06
CA GLN A 164 24.39 -11.29 -2.75
C GLN A 164 23.92 -10.60 -4.03
N SER A 165 22.63 -10.35 -4.13
CA SER A 165 22.05 -9.29 -4.94
C SER A 165 20.72 -8.86 -4.33
N SER A 166 20.58 -7.58 -4.08
CA SER A 166 19.38 -6.88 -3.67
C SER A 166 18.26 -7.11 -4.71
N GLY A 167 17.37 -8.05 -4.43
CA GLY A 167 16.23 -8.38 -5.28
C GLY A 167 14.96 -8.40 -4.44
N LEU A 168 13.93 -7.67 -4.92
CA LEU A 168 12.57 -7.74 -4.41
C LEU A 168 12.11 -9.22 -4.36
N GLY A 169 11.53 -9.60 -3.22
CA GLY A 169 11.16 -10.96 -2.91
C GLY A 169 10.17 -11.55 -3.91
N THR A 170 10.58 -12.62 -4.55
CA THR A 170 9.69 -13.59 -5.18
C THR A 170 8.82 -14.22 -4.11
N GLY A 171 7.56 -14.47 -4.38
CA GLY A 171 6.51 -14.96 -3.48
C GLY A 171 6.76 -16.29 -2.76
N ALA A 172 7.92 -16.42 -2.10
CA ALA A 172 8.14 -17.38 -1.04
C ALA A 172 7.49 -16.82 0.22
N GLY A 173 6.65 -17.60 0.89
CA GLY A 173 6.12 -17.27 2.20
C GLY A 173 7.25 -16.81 3.11
N PHE A 174 7.01 -15.78 3.95
CA PHE A 174 8.02 -15.42 4.93
C PHE A 174 8.26 -16.59 5.88
N SER A 175 9.51 -16.81 6.22
CA SER A 175 9.93 -17.95 7.06
C SER A 175 9.98 -17.59 8.57
N GLY A 176 9.59 -16.37 8.92
CA GLY A 176 9.65 -15.85 10.28
C GLY A 176 8.31 -15.87 11.00
N THR A 177 8.35 -15.83 12.31
CA THR A 177 7.18 -15.69 13.19
C THR A 177 6.86 -14.23 13.54
N LYS A 178 7.70 -13.30 13.09
CA LYS A 178 7.55 -11.86 13.30
C LYS A 178 7.42 -11.15 11.96
N VAL A 179 6.45 -10.27 11.86
CA VAL A 179 6.13 -9.53 10.63
C VAL A 179 6.07 -8.03 10.95
N ASN A 180 6.75 -7.24 10.16
CA ASN A 180 6.84 -5.80 10.34
C ASN A 180 6.15 -5.08 9.19
N PHE A 181 5.22 -4.20 9.53
CA PHE A 181 4.48 -3.38 8.58
C PHE A 181 4.77 -1.91 8.80
N ILE A 182 4.61 -1.14 7.76
CA ILE A 182 4.46 0.32 7.89
C ILE A 182 3.15 0.76 7.22
N ILE A 183 2.36 1.53 7.94
CA ILE A 183 1.09 2.08 7.46
C ILE A 183 1.28 3.55 7.24
N TRP A 184 1.00 4.02 6.03
CA TRP A 184 1.10 5.43 5.63
C TRP A 184 -0.26 6.00 5.26
N GLY A 185 -0.55 7.20 5.76
CA GLY A 185 -1.56 8.09 5.21
C GLY A 185 -0.86 9.20 4.42
N ASP A 186 -1.05 9.20 3.11
CA ASP A 186 -0.48 10.18 2.18
C ASP A 186 -1.39 11.42 2.10
N ASP A 187 -0.80 12.61 2.00
CA ASP A 187 -1.52 13.88 1.86
C ASP A 187 -1.80 14.25 0.39
N SER A 188 -1.57 13.34 -0.55
CA SER A 188 -1.98 13.54 -1.94
C SER A 188 -3.50 13.50 -2.07
N ALA A 189 -4.03 14.33 -2.96
CA ALA A 189 -5.41 14.30 -3.39
C ALA A 189 -5.43 14.78 -4.85
N PHE A 190 -6.21 14.12 -5.68
CA PHE A 190 -6.30 14.43 -7.11
C PHE A 190 -6.90 15.82 -7.40
N ASP A 191 -7.70 16.34 -6.47
CA ASP A 191 -8.40 17.62 -6.59
C ASP A 191 -7.56 18.84 -6.20
N ARG A 192 -6.31 18.65 -5.74
CA ARG A 192 -5.42 19.77 -5.42
C ARG A 192 -4.74 20.35 -6.65
N PRO A 193 -4.76 21.67 -6.87
CA PRO A 193 -3.99 22.30 -7.93
C PRO A 193 -2.49 21.94 -7.81
N GLY A 194 -1.95 21.30 -8.84
CA GLY A 194 -0.57 20.80 -8.85
C GLY A 194 -0.40 19.40 -8.26
N GLY A 195 -1.45 18.58 -8.30
CA GLY A 195 -1.53 17.21 -7.76
C GLY A 195 -0.20 16.48 -7.78
N ARG A 196 0.35 16.17 -6.60
CA ARG A 196 1.62 15.45 -6.49
C ARG A 196 1.35 13.97 -6.73
N VAL A 197 2.12 13.36 -7.59
CA VAL A 197 2.09 11.91 -7.84
C VAL A 197 2.44 11.13 -6.56
N ASN A 198 3.29 11.71 -5.68
CA ASN A 198 3.58 11.22 -4.34
C ASN A 198 3.42 12.37 -3.35
N GLY A 199 2.54 12.22 -2.39
CA GLY A 199 2.38 13.16 -1.28
C GLY A 199 3.39 12.92 -0.16
N ARG A 200 3.20 13.62 0.96
CA ARG A 200 3.94 13.37 2.20
C ARG A 200 3.15 12.40 3.05
N THR A 201 3.84 11.46 3.68
CA THR A 201 3.19 10.55 4.62
C THR A 201 2.89 11.27 5.94
N ASP A 202 1.69 11.78 6.03
CA ASP A 202 1.23 12.57 7.18
C ASP A 202 0.82 11.70 8.37
N ILE A 203 0.52 10.43 8.13
CA ILE A 203 0.37 9.38 9.14
C ILE A 203 1.43 8.32 8.88
N ASN A 204 2.15 7.91 9.92
CA ASN A 204 3.15 6.85 9.85
C ASN A 204 2.99 5.97 11.09
N ILE A 205 2.59 4.72 10.91
CA ILE A 205 2.42 3.77 11.99
C ILE A 205 3.23 2.51 11.66
N PHE A 206 4.32 2.31 12.40
CA PHE A 206 5.07 1.07 12.34
C PHE A 206 4.34 0.01 13.17
N VAL A 207 4.18 -1.19 12.64
CA VAL A 207 3.52 -2.31 13.30
C VAL A 207 4.47 -3.50 13.36
N HIS A 208 4.74 -3.97 14.57
CA HIS A 208 5.44 -5.21 14.82
C HIS A 208 4.44 -6.26 15.26
N LEU A 209 4.30 -7.32 14.48
CA LEU A 209 3.38 -8.43 14.72
C LEU A 209 4.18 -9.69 15.01
N ASN A 210 3.90 -10.32 16.16
CA ASN A 210 4.44 -11.62 16.52
C ASN A 210 3.33 -12.69 16.36
N LEU A 211 3.52 -13.58 15.39
CA LEU A 211 2.56 -14.60 15.02
C LEU A 211 2.46 -15.73 16.07
N ASP A 212 3.55 -16.00 16.81
CA ASP A 212 3.57 -17.03 17.86
C ASP A 212 2.83 -16.58 19.10
N THR A 213 3.16 -15.38 19.58
CA THR A 213 2.52 -14.81 20.77
C THR A 213 1.18 -14.18 20.46
N ARG A 214 0.87 -13.99 19.17
CA ARG A 214 -0.35 -13.33 18.69
C ARG A 214 -0.54 -11.95 19.29
N LYS A 215 0.54 -11.16 19.31
CA LYS A 215 0.56 -9.79 19.82
C LYS A 215 1.08 -8.84 18.75
N ALA A 216 0.57 -7.62 18.77
CA ALA A 216 1.08 -6.57 17.91
C ALA A 216 1.34 -5.27 18.68
N ILE A 217 2.43 -4.62 18.30
CA ILE A 217 2.83 -3.31 18.81
C ILE A 217 2.71 -2.32 17.67
N LEU A 218 1.91 -1.28 17.87
CA LEU A 218 1.78 -0.15 16.95
C LEU A 218 2.63 0.99 17.48
N VAL A 219 3.54 1.50 16.66
CA VAL A 219 4.41 2.62 17.00
C VAL A 219 4.11 3.80 16.07
N PRO A 220 3.33 4.80 16.53
CA PRO A 220 3.15 6.04 15.80
C PRO A 220 4.50 6.78 15.68
N ILE A 221 4.88 7.14 14.46
CA ILE A 221 6.10 7.91 14.17
C ILE A 221 5.69 9.28 13.66
N PRO A 222 5.94 10.38 14.42
CA PRO A 222 5.52 11.71 14.02
C PRO A 222 6.07 12.09 12.64
N ARG A 223 5.21 12.60 11.77
CA ARG A 223 5.58 13.01 10.40
C ARG A 223 6.72 14.02 10.34
N ASP A 224 6.81 14.87 11.37
CA ASP A 224 7.82 15.92 11.47
C ASP A 224 9.12 15.43 12.12
N THR A 225 9.29 14.11 12.39
CA THR A 225 10.51 13.53 12.94
C THR A 225 11.70 13.86 12.05
N TRP A 226 12.75 14.47 12.64
CA TRP A 226 13.94 14.90 11.92
C TRP A 226 14.90 13.75 11.75
N ALA A 227 14.86 13.08 10.60
CA ALA A 227 15.57 11.84 10.34
C ALA A 227 16.45 11.91 9.08
N PRO A 228 17.58 11.18 9.05
CA PRO A 228 18.35 10.97 7.82
C PRO A 228 17.50 10.24 6.78
N ILE A 229 17.48 10.75 5.55
CA ILE A 229 16.86 10.06 4.41
C ILE A 229 17.98 9.48 3.54
N PRO A 230 18.03 8.17 3.26
CA PRO A 230 19.07 7.54 2.49
C PRO A 230 19.35 8.26 1.17
N GLY A 231 20.62 8.61 0.91
CA GLY A 231 21.01 9.34 -0.30
C GLY A 231 20.52 10.80 -0.38
N LYS A 232 19.93 11.33 0.69
CA LYS A 232 19.42 12.71 0.76
C LYS A 232 19.87 13.40 2.06
N LYS A 233 19.53 14.69 2.21
CA LYS A 233 19.77 15.44 3.45
C LYS A 233 18.82 14.98 4.55
N THR A 234 19.27 15.09 5.82
CA THR A 234 18.40 14.96 6.99
C THR A 234 17.27 16.00 6.94
N GLN A 235 16.05 15.55 7.09
CA GLN A 235 14.84 16.37 7.05
C GLN A 235 13.67 15.69 7.73
N LYS A 236 12.45 16.24 7.64
CA LYS A 236 11.25 15.59 8.15
C LYS A 236 11.02 14.26 7.44
N ILE A 237 10.79 13.20 8.22
CA ILE A 237 10.70 11.82 7.71
C ILE A 237 9.61 11.62 6.66
N ASN A 238 8.50 12.36 6.79
CA ASN A 238 7.38 12.31 5.83
C ASN A 238 7.74 12.80 4.42
N GLY A 239 8.85 13.52 4.28
CA GLY A 239 9.36 13.96 2.98
C GLY A 239 9.94 12.84 2.13
N ALA A 240 10.28 11.71 2.73
CA ALA A 240 10.90 10.59 2.01
C ALA A 240 10.01 10.08 0.86
N HIS A 241 8.72 9.89 1.14
CA HIS A 241 7.75 9.44 0.14
C HIS A 241 7.59 10.45 -1.01
N ALA A 242 7.46 11.73 -0.69
CA ALA A 242 7.34 12.79 -1.70
C ALA A 242 8.60 12.94 -2.59
N ILE A 243 9.76 12.48 -2.12
CA ILE A 243 11.04 12.57 -2.84
C ILE A 243 11.32 11.35 -3.71
N GLY A 244 11.00 10.16 -3.22
CA GLY A 244 11.41 8.92 -3.88
C GLY A 244 10.39 7.78 -3.77
N GLY A 245 9.11 8.10 -3.49
CA GLY A 245 8.02 7.12 -3.45
C GLY A 245 8.17 6.09 -2.33
N ASN A 246 7.45 4.98 -2.48
CA ASN A 246 7.39 3.92 -1.49
C ASN A 246 8.77 3.38 -1.13
N SER A 247 9.64 3.13 -2.11
CA SER A 247 10.96 2.52 -1.88
C SER A 247 11.88 3.39 -1.01
N LEU A 248 11.91 4.73 -1.25
CA LEU A 248 12.70 5.63 -0.41
C LEU A 248 12.07 5.81 0.96
N ALA A 249 10.74 5.83 1.05
CA ALA A 249 10.04 5.86 2.33
C ALA A 249 10.36 4.59 3.14
N GLU A 250 10.20 3.42 2.57
CA GLU A 250 10.48 2.13 3.21
C GLU A 250 11.92 2.09 3.75
N SER A 251 12.93 2.32 2.91
CA SER A 251 14.33 2.35 3.35
C SER A 251 14.63 3.43 4.40
N THR A 252 13.89 4.55 4.39
CA THR A 252 14.01 5.59 5.42
C THR A 252 13.48 5.10 6.76
N PHE A 253 12.30 4.48 6.78
CA PHE A 253 11.72 3.95 8.01
C PHE A 253 12.49 2.74 8.54
N GLU A 254 13.02 1.87 7.68
CA GLU A 254 13.94 0.80 8.08
C GLU A 254 15.22 1.35 8.73
N SER A 255 15.82 2.34 8.10
CA SER A 255 17.00 3.01 8.67
C SER A 255 16.71 3.71 10.00
N PHE A 256 15.51 4.29 10.14
CA PHE A 256 15.07 4.96 11.35
C PHE A 256 14.82 3.99 12.50
N THR A 257 14.07 2.91 12.24
CA THR A 257 13.70 1.92 13.25
C THR A 257 14.81 0.91 13.56
N GLY A 258 15.69 0.65 12.59
CA GLY A 258 16.66 -0.45 12.65
C GLY A 258 15.99 -1.84 12.50
N ILE A 259 14.75 -1.87 12.01
CA ILE A 259 13.96 -3.09 11.80
C ILE A 259 13.59 -3.16 10.32
N PRO A 260 13.85 -4.28 9.62
CA PRO A 260 13.37 -4.49 8.26
C PRO A 260 11.84 -4.41 8.19
N ILE A 261 11.32 -3.84 7.13
CA ILE A 261 9.90 -3.74 6.84
C ILE A 261 9.54 -4.81 5.81
N ASP A 262 8.69 -5.75 6.18
CA ASP A 262 8.26 -6.82 5.29
C ASP A 262 7.21 -6.31 4.31
N PHE A 263 6.31 -5.42 4.81
CA PHE A 263 5.19 -4.91 4.03
C PHE A 263 4.87 -3.46 4.36
N TYR A 264 4.32 -2.76 3.39
CA TYR A 264 3.69 -1.45 3.62
C TYR A 264 2.23 -1.46 3.17
N ALA A 265 1.46 -0.53 3.72
CA ALA A 265 0.15 -0.16 3.22
C ALA A 265 0.03 1.36 3.21
N ILE A 266 -0.44 1.92 2.11
CA ILE A 266 -0.61 3.36 1.94
C ILE A 266 -1.99 3.68 1.40
N THR A 267 -2.62 4.70 1.96
CA THR A 267 -3.87 5.28 1.46
C THR A 267 -3.74 6.81 1.44
N ASP A 268 -4.39 7.43 0.49
CA ASP A 268 -4.54 8.89 0.44
C ASP A 268 -5.93 9.32 0.94
N PHE A 269 -6.23 10.62 0.85
CA PHE A 269 -7.52 11.14 1.32
C PHE A 269 -8.69 10.62 0.49
N ASP A 270 -8.48 10.41 -0.81
CA ASP A 270 -9.53 9.96 -1.73
C ASP A 270 -9.79 8.46 -1.59
N GLY A 271 -8.77 7.68 -1.20
CA GLY A 271 -8.92 6.27 -0.84
C GLY A 271 -9.48 6.07 0.56
N PHE A 272 -9.01 6.85 1.55
CA PHE A 272 -9.39 6.67 2.96
C PHE A 272 -10.89 6.90 3.22
N LYS A 273 -11.46 7.97 2.68
CA LYS A 273 -12.88 8.30 2.91
C LYS A 273 -13.83 7.18 2.45
N PRO A 274 -13.80 6.79 1.16
CA PRO A 274 -14.67 5.72 0.69
C PRO A 274 -14.33 4.35 1.31
N LEU A 275 -13.10 4.11 1.73
CA LEU A 275 -12.75 2.92 2.50
C LEU A 275 -13.57 2.83 3.79
N ILE A 276 -13.57 3.88 4.61
CA ILE A 276 -14.35 3.91 5.84
C ILE A 276 -15.84 3.77 5.57
N ASP A 277 -16.35 4.46 4.54
CA ASP A 277 -17.76 4.41 4.16
C ASP A 277 -18.16 3.00 3.67
N SER A 278 -17.33 2.33 2.89
CA SER A 278 -17.58 0.97 2.39
C SER A 278 -17.65 -0.06 3.53
N LEU A 279 -16.93 0.21 4.62
CA LEU A 279 -16.95 -0.58 5.84
C LEU A 279 -18.13 -0.23 6.77
N GLY A 280 -19.01 0.70 6.36
CA GLY A 280 -20.15 1.15 7.14
C GLY A 280 -19.76 2.05 8.31
N GLY A 281 -18.73 2.87 8.16
CA GLY A 281 -18.26 3.79 9.20
C GLY A 281 -17.45 3.12 10.32
N VAL A 282 -17.07 3.90 11.32
CA VAL A 282 -16.31 3.46 12.50
C VAL A 282 -16.81 4.10 13.78
N ASP A 283 -17.00 3.30 14.83
CA ASP A 283 -17.31 3.80 16.16
C ASP A 283 -16.02 4.18 16.90
N VAL A 284 -15.98 5.38 17.45
CA VAL A 284 -14.85 5.89 18.23
C VAL A 284 -15.33 6.46 19.57
N VAL A 285 -14.48 6.37 20.59
CA VAL A 285 -14.68 7.09 21.84
C VAL A 285 -13.77 8.31 21.83
N VAL A 286 -14.36 9.50 21.88
CA VAL A 286 -13.67 10.77 21.98
C VAL A 286 -13.59 11.14 23.45
N GLU A 287 -12.38 11.28 23.97
CA GLU A 287 -12.17 11.46 25.43
C GLU A 287 -12.25 12.92 25.87
N GLU A 288 -12.20 13.87 24.94
CA GLU A 288 -12.34 15.30 25.16
C GLU A 288 -13.04 15.96 23.98
N ASP A 289 -13.64 17.14 24.18
CA ASP A 289 -14.21 17.92 23.08
C ASP A 289 -13.12 18.34 22.08
N ILE A 290 -13.40 18.19 20.80
CA ILE A 290 -12.50 18.57 19.70
C ILE A 290 -13.18 19.67 18.89
N ALA A 291 -12.48 20.78 18.73
CA ALA A 291 -12.91 21.90 17.90
C ALA A 291 -11.72 22.39 17.06
N ASP A 292 -11.48 21.72 15.94
CA ASP A 292 -10.37 22.04 15.03
C ASP A 292 -10.89 22.48 13.66
N SER A 293 -10.91 23.80 13.43
CA SER A 293 -11.35 24.39 12.17
C SER A 293 -10.43 24.07 10.98
N PHE A 294 -9.15 23.73 11.22
CA PHE A 294 -8.20 23.40 10.16
C PHE A 294 -8.45 22.02 9.57
N SER A 295 -8.95 21.09 10.38
CA SER A 295 -9.33 19.74 9.93
C SER A 295 -10.84 19.60 9.71
N ASN A 296 -11.63 20.61 10.04
CA ASN A 296 -13.08 20.57 10.10
C ASN A 296 -13.62 19.49 11.05
N CYS A 297 -12.92 19.26 12.18
CA CYS A 297 -13.28 18.27 13.16
C CYS A 297 -13.96 18.93 14.36
N TYR A 298 -15.24 18.66 14.54
CA TYR A 298 -16.05 19.13 15.66
C TYR A 298 -16.77 17.94 16.29
N LEU A 299 -16.19 17.41 17.35
CA LEU A 299 -16.72 16.25 18.08
C LEU A 299 -16.74 16.56 19.57
N THR A 300 -17.85 16.27 20.23
CA THR A 300 -17.93 16.32 21.68
C THR A 300 -17.33 15.07 22.32
N LYS A 301 -16.99 15.15 23.58
CA LYS A 301 -16.61 13.97 24.37
C LYS A 301 -17.75 12.93 24.34
N GLY A 302 -17.40 11.66 24.09
CA GLY A 302 -18.36 10.56 24.03
C GLY A 302 -18.13 9.61 22.88
N THR A 303 -19.09 8.73 22.66
CA THR A 303 -19.05 7.74 21.55
C THR A 303 -19.70 8.33 20.31
N HIS A 304 -19.02 8.23 19.18
CA HIS A 304 -19.47 8.71 17.88
C HIS A 304 -19.33 7.60 16.83
N HIS A 305 -20.32 7.53 15.95
CA HIS A 305 -20.22 6.78 14.71
C HIS A 305 -19.79 7.71 13.58
N LEU A 306 -18.61 7.51 13.02
CA LEU A 306 -18.00 8.38 12.03
C LEU A 306 -18.07 7.78 10.64
N ASN A 307 -18.48 8.58 9.66
CA ASN A 307 -18.28 8.28 8.24
C ASN A 307 -16.84 8.61 7.82
N GLY A 308 -16.50 8.36 6.55
CA GLY A 308 -15.14 8.56 6.04
C GLY A 308 -14.64 10.00 6.15
N GLU A 309 -15.49 10.99 5.88
CA GLU A 309 -15.12 12.41 6.00
C GLU A 309 -14.85 12.80 7.46
N GLN A 310 -15.69 12.37 8.37
CA GLN A 310 -15.53 12.63 9.82
C GLN A 310 -14.31 11.90 10.39
N ALA A 311 -14.08 10.65 9.97
CA ALA A 311 -12.91 9.87 10.35
C ALA A 311 -11.60 10.51 9.85
N LEU A 312 -11.58 11.01 8.62
CA LEU A 312 -10.46 11.77 8.07
C LEU A 312 -10.24 13.08 8.84
N ALA A 313 -11.30 13.82 9.13
CA ALA A 313 -11.24 15.05 9.92
C ALA A 313 -10.63 14.79 11.30
N LEU A 314 -11.04 13.71 11.96
CA LEU A 314 -10.50 13.26 13.26
C LEU A 314 -9.00 12.90 13.16
N CYS A 315 -8.58 12.15 12.14
CA CYS A 315 -7.17 11.82 11.91
C CYS A 315 -6.30 13.03 11.62
N ARG A 316 -6.88 14.14 11.15
CA ARG A 316 -6.16 15.38 10.81
C ARG A 316 -6.16 16.40 11.95
N ALA A 317 -7.04 16.25 12.95
CA ALA A 317 -7.20 17.20 14.04
C ALA A 317 -5.94 17.35 14.90
N ARG A 318 -5.50 18.61 15.10
CA ARG A 318 -4.28 18.96 15.82
C ARG A 318 -4.50 20.02 16.91
N HIS A 319 -5.51 20.85 16.75
CA HIS A 319 -5.77 22.03 17.56
C HIS A 319 -6.94 21.79 18.51
N GLY A 320 -7.01 22.56 19.58
CA GLY A 320 -8.10 22.44 20.54
C GLY A 320 -8.11 21.14 21.34
N ARG A 321 -6.92 20.54 21.58
CA ARG A 321 -6.77 19.28 22.30
C ARG A 321 -5.76 19.41 23.43
N SER A 322 -6.10 18.87 24.62
CA SER A 322 -5.20 18.78 25.75
C SER A 322 -4.67 17.35 25.97
N LEU A 323 -5.49 16.33 25.68
CA LEU A 323 -5.12 14.95 25.77
C LEU A 323 -4.11 14.56 24.67
N TYR A 324 -3.23 13.62 24.98
CA TYR A 324 -2.11 13.18 24.14
C TYR A 324 -1.00 14.21 23.89
N GLY A 325 -0.96 15.30 24.67
CA GLY A 325 0.10 16.31 24.64
C GLY A 325 0.06 17.27 23.46
N GLY A 326 -1.01 17.29 22.67
CA GLY A 326 -1.17 18.15 21.49
C GLY A 326 -0.15 17.86 20.36
N GLY A 327 -0.29 18.56 19.24
CA GLY A 327 0.69 18.52 18.14
C GLY A 327 0.71 17.21 17.34
N ALA A 328 1.90 16.84 16.87
CA ALA A 328 2.08 15.73 15.95
C ALA A 328 1.70 14.36 16.56
N TYR A 329 2.09 14.09 17.79
CA TYR A 329 1.78 12.81 18.45
C TYR A 329 0.28 12.55 18.68
N ALA A 330 -0.48 13.60 18.97
CA ALA A 330 -1.92 13.46 19.17
C ALA A 330 -2.58 12.88 17.91
N ARG A 331 -2.15 13.36 16.76
CA ARG A 331 -2.70 12.95 15.45
C ARG A 331 -2.35 11.51 15.11
N GLU A 332 -1.08 11.13 15.15
CA GLU A 332 -0.65 9.76 14.81
C GLU A 332 -1.21 8.73 15.82
N THR A 333 -1.30 9.10 17.09
CA THR A 333 -1.96 8.24 18.09
C THR A 333 -3.44 8.10 17.82
N GLN A 334 -4.13 9.19 17.45
CA GLN A 334 -5.54 9.16 17.08
C GLN A 334 -5.79 8.28 15.87
N ALA A 335 -4.93 8.37 14.84
CA ALA A 335 -5.01 7.51 13.68
C ALA A 335 -4.79 6.03 14.08
N ALA A 336 -3.80 5.73 14.91
CA ALA A 336 -3.58 4.36 15.40
C ALA A 336 -4.77 3.83 16.20
N MET A 337 -5.40 4.65 17.06
CA MET A 337 -6.61 4.28 17.79
C MET A 337 -7.80 4.05 16.86
N LEU A 338 -7.99 4.90 15.85
CA LEU A 338 -9.03 4.73 14.85
C LEU A 338 -8.82 3.42 14.08
N LEU A 339 -7.59 3.09 13.70
CA LEU A 339 -7.26 1.83 13.05
C LEU A 339 -7.59 0.63 13.93
N ILE A 340 -7.26 0.69 15.24
CA ILE A 340 -7.60 -0.36 16.19
C ILE A 340 -9.13 -0.51 16.31
N ASN A 341 -9.86 0.59 16.46
CA ASN A 341 -11.32 0.56 16.57
C ASN A 341 -11.97 -0.01 15.30
N LEU A 342 -11.53 0.42 14.14
CA LEU A 342 -12.03 -0.09 12.85
C LEU A 342 -11.76 -1.60 12.74
N ALA A 343 -10.55 -2.03 13.07
CA ALA A 343 -10.20 -3.43 13.11
C ALA A 343 -11.12 -4.23 14.04
N GLN A 344 -11.34 -3.76 15.26
CA GLN A 344 -12.19 -4.42 16.26
C GLN A 344 -13.64 -4.56 15.80
N GLN A 345 -14.15 -3.59 15.05
CA GLN A 345 -15.55 -3.56 14.63
C GLN A 345 -15.83 -4.37 13.37
N LYS A 346 -14.86 -4.44 12.45
CA LYS A 346 -15.10 -4.97 11.09
C LYS A 346 -14.58 -6.40 10.85
N ILE A 347 -13.80 -6.97 11.78
CA ILE A 347 -13.25 -8.34 11.59
C ILE A 347 -14.33 -9.41 11.47
N GLY A 348 -15.46 -9.23 12.13
CA GLY A 348 -16.58 -10.17 12.03
C GLY A 348 -17.27 -10.18 10.66
N MET A 349 -16.93 -9.25 9.76
CA MET A 349 -17.46 -9.19 8.40
C MET A 349 -16.66 -10.09 7.44
N VAL A 350 -15.50 -10.61 7.89
CA VAL A 350 -14.59 -11.39 7.03
C VAL A 350 -14.49 -12.81 7.57
N ASP A 351 -14.78 -13.76 6.71
CA ASP A 351 -14.53 -15.19 6.91
C ASP A 351 -13.70 -15.75 5.73
N ALA A 352 -13.32 -17.02 5.83
CA ALA A 352 -12.52 -17.66 4.77
C ALA A 352 -13.22 -17.70 3.40
N GLY A 353 -14.55 -17.64 3.38
CA GLY A 353 -15.35 -17.71 2.15
C GLY A 353 -15.48 -16.36 1.45
N ASN A 354 -15.63 -15.26 2.20
CA ASN A 354 -15.79 -13.92 1.63
C ASN A 354 -14.49 -13.11 1.61
N LEU A 355 -13.41 -13.64 2.19
CA LEU A 355 -12.13 -12.96 2.27
C LEU A 355 -11.63 -12.43 0.92
N PRO A 356 -11.61 -13.20 -0.18
CA PRO A 356 -11.14 -12.70 -1.46
C PRO A 356 -11.96 -11.50 -1.97
N ASP A 357 -13.28 -11.57 -1.91
CA ASP A 357 -14.16 -10.49 -2.37
C ASP A 357 -14.03 -9.25 -1.52
N PHE A 358 -13.94 -9.44 -0.21
CA PHE A 358 -13.71 -8.35 0.74
C PHE A 358 -12.38 -7.65 0.45
N LEU A 359 -11.32 -8.41 0.22
CA LEU A 359 -10.00 -7.87 -0.12
C LEU A 359 -10.02 -7.11 -1.44
N ASN A 360 -10.65 -7.68 -2.45
CA ASN A 360 -10.82 -7.02 -3.74
C ASN A 360 -11.55 -5.67 -3.61
N SER A 361 -12.54 -5.59 -2.73
CA SER A 361 -13.26 -4.33 -2.50
C SER A 361 -12.38 -3.22 -1.90
N LEU A 362 -11.29 -3.57 -1.24
CA LEU A 362 -10.38 -2.62 -0.59
C LEU A 362 -9.23 -2.16 -1.49
N THR A 363 -8.88 -2.91 -2.54
CA THR A 363 -7.75 -2.60 -3.43
C THR A 363 -7.88 -1.26 -4.15
N GLN A 364 -9.10 -0.79 -4.33
CA GLN A 364 -9.36 0.54 -4.92
C GLN A 364 -9.02 1.71 -3.96
N PHE A 365 -8.78 1.44 -2.68
CA PHE A 365 -8.59 2.46 -1.64
C PHE A 365 -7.19 2.44 -1.00
N ILE A 366 -6.46 1.34 -1.14
CA ILE A 366 -5.18 1.11 -0.46
C ILE A 366 -4.20 0.46 -1.44
N TRP A 367 -2.93 0.90 -1.37
CA TRP A 367 -1.82 0.26 -2.08
C TRP A 367 -0.88 -0.42 -1.08
N THR A 368 -0.41 -1.63 -1.38
CA THR A 368 0.52 -2.38 -0.53
C THR A 368 1.35 -3.36 -1.38
N ASN A 369 2.43 -3.90 -0.85
CA ASN A 369 3.30 -4.89 -1.49
C ASN A 369 3.11 -6.32 -0.95
N ILE A 370 2.13 -6.56 -0.05
CA ILE A 370 1.88 -7.92 0.46
C ILE A 370 1.13 -8.75 -0.58
N SER A 371 1.51 -10.03 -0.72
CA SER A 371 0.78 -10.97 -1.58
C SER A 371 -0.38 -11.65 -0.84
N ILE A 372 -1.38 -12.18 -1.57
CA ILE A 372 -2.52 -12.93 -0.97
C ILE A 372 -2.02 -14.11 -0.16
N ASP A 373 -1.03 -14.82 -0.65
CA ASP A 373 -0.51 -15.99 0.05
C ASP A 373 0.21 -15.63 1.34
N GLN A 374 0.96 -14.51 1.33
CA GLN A 374 1.55 -13.95 2.55
C GLN A 374 0.48 -13.48 3.52
N ALA A 375 -0.55 -12.82 3.02
CA ALA A 375 -1.68 -12.39 3.81
C ALA A 375 -2.45 -13.56 4.43
N ARG A 376 -2.68 -14.65 3.69
CA ARG A 376 -3.28 -15.88 4.20
C ARG A 376 -2.47 -16.53 5.32
N GLN A 377 -1.14 -16.42 5.29
CA GLN A 377 -0.28 -16.92 6.36
C GLN A 377 -0.41 -16.12 7.65
N ILE A 378 -0.62 -14.81 7.55
CA ILE A 378 -0.78 -13.90 8.68
C ILE A 378 -2.19 -13.98 9.27
N LEU A 379 -3.19 -14.20 8.43
CA LEU A 379 -4.61 -14.12 8.79
C LEU A 379 -5.01 -14.97 10.00
N PRO A 380 -4.60 -16.25 10.16
CA PRO A 380 -4.97 -17.06 11.32
C PRO A 380 -4.46 -16.48 12.64
N ALA A 381 -3.26 -15.91 12.66
CA ALA A 381 -2.71 -15.25 13.85
C ALA A 381 -3.53 -14.01 14.16
N LEU A 382 -3.72 -13.16 13.17
CA LEU A 382 -4.56 -11.97 13.30
C LEU A 382 -5.98 -12.35 13.75
N ALA A 383 -6.62 -13.37 13.18
CA ALA A 383 -7.98 -13.81 13.53
C ALA A 383 -8.12 -14.35 14.97
N SER A 384 -7.06 -14.63 15.65
CA SER A 384 -7.04 -15.13 17.02
C SER A 384 -6.70 -14.07 18.08
N MET A 385 -6.24 -12.88 17.69
CA MET A 385 -5.85 -11.80 18.62
C MET A 385 -7.06 -11.14 19.27
N GLY A 386 -6.92 -10.63 20.44
CA GLY A 386 -7.91 -9.86 21.18
C GLY A 386 -7.50 -8.40 21.38
N ALA A 387 -8.40 -7.62 21.97
CA ALA A 387 -8.13 -6.20 22.24
C ALA A 387 -6.88 -5.99 23.13
N GLY A 388 -6.61 -6.93 24.04
CA GLY A 388 -5.43 -6.89 24.91
C GLY A 388 -4.13 -7.32 24.24
N ASP A 389 -4.20 -7.84 23.01
CA ASP A 389 -3.03 -8.29 22.26
C ASP A 389 -2.44 -7.18 21.38
N LEU A 390 -3.10 -6.04 21.32
CA LEU A 390 -2.65 -4.85 20.61
C LEU A 390 -2.24 -3.76 21.59
N SER A 391 -1.08 -3.17 21.37
CA SER A 391 -0.60 -2.06 22.20
C SER A 391 -0.06 -0.92 21.31
N ILE A 392 -0.31 0.32 21.75
CA ILE A 392 0.34 1.49 21.17
C ILE A 392 1.51 1.84 22.06
N GLN A 393 2.68 1.88 21.49
CA GLN A 393 3.93 2.24 22.17
C GLN A 393 4.55 3.47 21.51
N LYS A 394 5.29 4.27 22.27
CA LYS A 394 5.89 5.51 21.81
C LYS A 394 7.34 5.57 22.24
N PHE A 395 8.22 6.01 21.35
CA PHE A 395 9.59 6.39 21.73
C PHE A 395 9.62 7.87 22.18
N ASP A 396 10.56 8.18 23.06
CA ASP A 396 10.71 9.55 23.54
C ASP A 396 11.12 10.50 22.42
N SER A 397 10.32 11.53 22.25
CA SER A 397 10.61 12.58 21.28
C SER A 397 9.88 13.89 21.67
N TRP A 398 10.40 15.02 21.19
CA TRP A 398 9.93 16.32 21.59
C TRP A 398 10.01 17.34 20.45
N PRO A 399 9.22 18.43 20.49
CA PRO A 399 9.37 19.55 19.57
C PRO A 399 10.77 20.11 19.62
N LYS A 400 11.40 20.30 18.45
CA LYS A 400 12.75 20.85 18.32
C LYS A 400 12.90 21.61 17.01
N SER A 401 13.64 22.73 17.05
CA SER A 401 14.01 23.48 15.86
C SER A 401 15.35 23.02 15.31
N PHE A 402 15.42 22.83 14.00
CA PHE A 402 16.64 22.54 13.26
C PHE A 402 16.84 23.65 12.22
N GLY A 403 17.64 24.66 12.58
CA GLY A 403 17.68 25.93 11.84
C GLY A 403 16.31 26.61 11.86
N SER A 404 15.75 26.94 10.72
CA SER A 404 14.41 27.52 10.59
C SER A 404 13.28 26.47 10.59
N ALA A 405 13.59 25.18 10.55
CA ALA A 405 12.60 24.12 10.51
C ALA A 405 12.10 23.75 11.91
N SER A 406 10.81 23.89 12.15
CA SER A 406 10.13 23.29 13.32
C SER A 406 9.91 21.80 13.03
N ALA A 407 10.40 20.94 13.88
CA ALA A 407 10.40 19.49 13.68
C ALA A 407 10.27 18.74 15.02
N VAL A 408 10.38 17.43 14.98
CA VAL A 408 10.42 16.55 16.15
C VAL A 408 11.81 15.95 16.28
N GLY A 409 12.45 16.23 17.43
CA GLY A 409 13.73 15.66 17.81
C GLY A 409 13.56 14.42 18.70
N TYR A 410 14.62 13.63 18.80
CA TYR A 410 14.68 12.44 19.65
C TYR A 410 16.12 12.20 20.09
N ASP A 411 16.31 11.43 21.16
CA ASP A 411 17.62 10.88 21.51
C ASP A 411 17.86 9.60 20.71
N THR A 412 19.00 9.54 20.01
CA THR A 412 19.31 8.41 19.11
C THR A 412 19.52 7.10 19.88
N ALA A 413 20.17 7.15 21.05
CA ALA A 413 20.43 5.95 21.84
C ALA A 413 19.14 5.41 22.45
N ALA A 414 18.31 6.28 23.04
CA ALA A 414 17.02 5.91 23.60
C ALA A 414 16.07 5.37 22.51
N LYS A 415 16.01 6.00 21.33
CA LYS A 415 15.25 5.50 20.18
C LYS A 415 15.72 4.11 19.74
N ASN A 416 17.03 3.90 19.61
CA ASN A 416 17.57 2.61 19.22
C ASN A 416 17.27 1.52 20.27
N GLN A 417 17.35 1.84 21.56
CA GLN A 417 17.00 0.94 22.64
C GLN A 417 15.49 0.58 22.57
N PHE A 418 14.62 1.56 22.33
CA PHE A 418 13.20 1.34 22.18
C PHE A 418 12.89 0.39 21.02
N PHE A 419 13.43 0.63 19.82
CA PHE A 419 13.18 -0.24 18.68
C PHE A 419 13.84 -1.61 18.80
N SER A 420 14.96 -1.72 19.50
CA SER A 420 15.56 -3.02 19.86
C SER A 420 14.64 -3.81 20.79
N TRP A 421 13.99 -3.14 21.74
CA TRP A 421 12.97 -3.75 22.58
C TRP A 421 11.75 -4.18 21.75
N VAL A 422 11.22 -3.32 20.86
CA VAL A 422 10.10 -3.68 19.96
C VAL A 422 10.45 -4.94 19.16
N LYS A 423 11.63 -4.98 18.54
CA LYS A 423 12.09 -6.13 17.74
C LYS A 423 12.17 -7.43 18.55
N ALA A 424 12.41 -7.34 19.84
CA ALA A 424 12.52 -8.50 20.73
C ALA A 424 11.16 -9.10 21.10
N GLN A 425 10.06 -8.35 21.02
CA GLN A 425 8.72 -8.81 21.36
C GLN A 425 8.19 -9.78 20.31
#